data_e74e395975668b731d7140af2e875bf3
#
_entry.id   e74e395975668b731d7140af2e875bf3
#
_cell.length_a   1.000
_cell.length_b   1.000
_cell.length_c   1.000
_cell.angle_alpha   90.00
_cell.angle_beta   90.00
_cell.angle_gamma   90.00
#
_symmetry.space_group_name_H-M   'P 1'
#
loop_
_entity.id
_entity.type
_entity.pdbx_description
1 polymer ?
#
loop_
_entity_poly.entity_id
_entity_poly.type
_entity_poly.pdbx_seq_one_letter_code
_entity_poly.pdbx_strand_id
1 'polypeptide(L)'
;MNEDVRETFHSKEYDEYYDSLDARTQAKFDYVEAIIKTQYVVNKKFVKKLEEAEFYEARVSVGSDEHRTIVFAIDSFSFIESKRVLFLNAFLKKSTKQYKGEIATARKILNRYIEGGQEDDKA
;
A
#
# COMPACT_ATOMS: atom_id res chain seq x y z
N MET A 1 12.27 5.42 22.53
CA MET A 1 12.54 5.71 21.12
C MET A 1 11.91 4.64 20.26
N ASN A 2 11.11 5.06 19.31
CA ASN A 2 10.45 4.11 18.43
C ASN A 2 11.32 3.81 17.23
N GLU A 3 11.51 2.52 17.00
CA GLU A 3 12.18 2.10 15.79
C GLU A 3 11.14 1.51 14.87
N ASP A 4 11.21 1.86 13.61
CA ASP A 4 10.31 1.33 12.62
C ASP A 4 10.65 -0.13 12.37
N VAL A 5 9.64 -0.97 12.31
CA VAL A 5 9.83 -2.38 11.96
C VAL A 5 9.75 -2.59 10.46
N ARG A 6 9.22 -1.61 9.73
CA ARG A 6 9.16 -1.66 8.27
C ARG A 6 9.49 -0.31 7.68
N GLU A 7 10.13 -0.35 6.52
CA GLU A 7 10.34 0.80 5.67
C GLU A 7 9.29 0.77 4.57
N THR A 8 8.65 1.91 4.31
CA THR A 8 7.60 2.00 3.30
C THR A 8 8.08 2.80 2.11
N PHE A 9 7.70 2.35 0.92
CA PHE A 9 7.99 3.03 -0.34
C PHE A 9 6.68 3.28 -1.06
N HIS A 10 6.62 4.34 -1.84
CA HIS A 10 5.42 4.75 -2.55
C HIS A 10 5.68 4.81 -4.05
N SER A 11 4.75 4.30 -4.83
CA SER A 11 4.77 4.55 -6.26
C SER A 11 4.31 5.97 -6.53
N LYS A 12 4.56 6.46 -7.74
CA LYS A 12 4.05 7.78 -8.11
C LYS A 12 2.52 7.77 -8.15
N GLU A 13 1.92 6.65 -8.51
CA GLU A 13 0.46 6.53 -8.53
C GLU A 13 -0.12 6.69 -7.14
N TYR A 14 0.53 6.10 -6.14
CA TYR A 14 0.08 6.28 -4.76
C TYR A 14 0.19 7.74 -4.36
N ASP A 15 1.32 8.37 -4.67
CA ASP A 15 1.53 9.76 -4.29
C ASP A 15 0.51 10.68 -4.96
N GLU A 16 0.17 10.42 -6.22
CA GLU A 16 -0.84 11.21 -6.93
C GLU A 16 -2.21 11.05 -6.27
N TYR A 17 -2.56 9.83 -5.89
CA TYR A 17 -3.83 9.61 -5.19
C TYR A 17 -3.85 10.35 -3.85
N TYR A 18 -2.78 10.20 -3.07
CA TYR A 18 -2.65 10.86 -1.78
C TYR A 18 -2.77 12.39 -1.93
N ASP A 19 -2.08 12.94 -2.91
CA ASP A 19 -2.09 14.39 -3.12
C ASP A 19 -3.47 14.92 -3.50
N SER A 20 -4.34 14.07 -4.05
CA SER A 20 -5.70 14.47 -4.43
C SER A 20 -6.66 14.51 -3.24
N LEU A 21 -6.25 14.02 -2.07
CA LEU A 21 -7.13 13.88 -0.92
C LEU A 21 -7.10 15.14 -0.06
N ASP A 22 -8.18 15.35 0.70
CA ASP A 22 -8.19 16.46 1.64
C ASP A 22 -7.32 16.15 2.87
N ALA A 23 -7.06 17.17 3.67
CA ALA A 23 -6.13 17.04 4.79
C ALA A 23 -6.60 16.01 5.82
N ARG A 24 -7.89 15.92 6.06
CA ARG A 24 -8.43 14.96 7.01
C ARG A 24 -8.19 13.53 6.55
N THR A 25 -8.43 13.29 5.27
CA THR A 25 -8.23 11.96 4.69
C THR A 25 -6.75 11.61 4.65
N GLN A 26 -5.91 12.59 4.28
CA GLN A 26 -4.46 12.37 4.29
C GLN A 26 -3.96 11.98 5.68
N ALA A 27 -4.49 12.62 6.72
CA ALA A 27 -4.10 12.29 8.10
C ALA A 27 -4.43 10.84 8.43
N LYS A 28 -5.54 10.31 7.92
CA LYS A 28 -5.89 8.92 8.14
C LYS A 28 -4.97 7.98 7.39
N PHE A 29 -4.58 8.35 6.17
CA PHE A 29 -3.59 7.58 5.40
C PHE A 29 -2.25 7.55 6.16
N ASP A 30 -1.83 8.70 6.68
CA ASP A 30 -0.58 8.79 7.45
C ASP A 30 -0.65 7.91 8.69
N TYR A 31 -1.79 7.87 9.34
CA TYR A 31 -2.00 7.07 10.54
C TYR A 31 -1.83 5.58 10.22
N VAL A 32 -2.45 5.10 9.15
CA VAL A 32 -2.35 3.69 8.77
C VAL A 32 -0.92 3.35 8.35
N GLU A 33 -0.26 4.25 7.63
CA GLU A 33 1.13 4.02 7.25
C GLU A 33 2.01 3.95 8.51
N ALA A 34 1.77 4.80 9.51
CA ALA A 34 2.52 4.76 10.75
C ALA A 34 2.33 3.42 11.48
N ILE A 35 1.11 2.88 11.45
CA ILE A 35 0.86 1.56 12.03
C ILE A 35 1.66 0.48 11.31
N ILE A 36 1.67 0.53 9.98
CA ILE A 36 2.44 -0.43 9.18
C ILE A 36 3.93 -0.34 9.51
N LYS A 37 4.44 0.87 9.70
CA LYS A 37 5.86 1.07 9.99
C LYS A 37 6.26 0.59 11.38
N THR A 38 5.36 0.67 12.36
CA THR A 38 5.76 0.53 13.76
C THR A 38 5.28 -0.75 14.43
N GLN A 39 4.33 -1.48 13.84
CA GLN A 39 3.77 -2.68 14.46
C GLN A 39 4.10 -3.91 13.64
N TYR A 40 4.65 -4.94 14.30
CA TYR A 40 4.94 -6.20 13.62
C TYR A 40 3.66 -6.85 13.10
N VAL A 41 2.70 -7.04 13.99
CA VAL A 41 1.43 -7.65 13.62
C VAL A 41 0.41 -6.54 13.48
N VAL A 42 -0.09 -6.36 12.27
CA VAL A 42 -1.03 -5.28 11.98
C VAL A 42 -2.44 -5.87 11.94
N ASN A 43 -3.35 -5.22 12.65
CA ASN A 43 -4.74 -5.67 12.73
C ASN A 43 -5.34 -5.70 11.31
N LYS A 44 -6.19 -6.70 11.07
CA LYS A 44 -6.82 -6.90 9.76
C LYS A 44 -7.70 -5.74 9.33
N LYS A 45 -8.15 -4.90 10.26
CA LYS A 45 -8.90 -3.73 9.85
C LYS A 45 -8.03 -2.71 9.14
N PHE A 46 -6.71 -2.82 9.25
CA PHE A 46 -5.78 -1.92 8.58
C PHE A 46 -5.07 -2.57 7.41
N VAL A 47 -4.69 -3.86 7.54
CA VAL A 47 -3.99 -4.56 6.45
C VAL A 47 -4.53 -5.98 6.36
N LYS A 48 -4.93 -6.38 5.16
CA LYS A 48 -5.49 -7.70 4.93
C LYS A 48 -4.88 -8.30 3.67
N LYS A 49 -4.62 -9.61 3.72
CA LYS A 49 -4.12 -10.33 2.54
C LYS A 49 -5.21 -10.39 1.47
N LEU A 50 -4.86 -10.11 0.23
CA LEU A 50 -5.77 -10.27 -0.88
C LEU A 50 -5.75 -11.72 -1.34
N GLU A 51 -6.95 -12.30 -1.55
CA GLU A 51 -7.04 -13.68 -2.00
C GLU A 51 -6.59 -13.78 -3.44
N GLU A 52 -5.92 -14.87 -3.76
CA GLU A 52 -5.49 -15.19 -5.13
C GLU A 52 -4.55 -14.13 -5.72
N ALA A 53 -3.85 -13.40 -4.88
CA ALA A 53 -2.89 -12.42 -5.33
C ALA A 53 -1.73 -12.38 -4.34
N GLU A 54 -0.59 -11.91 -4.84
CA GLU A 54 0.62 -11.78 -4.02
C GLU A 54 0.63 -10.49 -3.21
N PHE A 55 -0.49 -9.81 -3.13
CA PHE A 55 -0.60 -8.48 -2.53
C PHE A 55 -1.40 -8.48 -1.25
N TYR A 56 -1.25 -7.40 -0.51
CA TYR A 56 -2.06 -7.06 0.65
C TYR A 56 -2.80 -5.76 0.34
N GLU A 57 -3.87 -5.49 1.09
CA GLU A 57 -4.54 -4.20 0.98
C GLU A 57 -4.41 -3.47 2.31
N ALA A 58 -4.01 -2.20 2.23
CA ALA A 58 -4.09 -1.30 3.37
C ALA A 58 -5.46 -0.60 3.30
N ARG A 59 -6.11 -0.46 4.45
CA ARG A 59 -7.50 -0.05 4.54
C ARG A 59 -7.60 1.25 5.32
N VAL A 60 -8.21 2.27 4.71
CA VAL A 60 -8.41 3.56 5.35
C VAL A 60 -9.88 3.93 5.22
N SER A 61 -10.53 4.16 6.36
CA SER A 61 -11.94 4.54 6.41
C SER A 61 -12.07 5.97 6.91
N VAL A 62 -12.77 6.81 6.16
CA VAL A 62 -13.02 8.20 6.54
C VAL A 62 -14.49 8.49 6.27
N GLY A 63 -15.26 8.67 7.35
CA GLY A 63 -16.70 8.80 7.20
C GLY A 63 -17.26 7.54 6.56
N SER A 64 -18.01 7.70 5.48
CA SER A 64 -18.56 6.57 4.73
C SER A 64 -17.65 6.11 3.60
N ASP A 65 -16.50 6.77 3.41
CA ASP A 65 -15.59 6.44 2.31
C ASP A 65 -14.60 5.39 2.76
N GLU A 66 -14.43 4.38 1.91
CA GLU A 66 -13.50 3.28 2.13
C GLU A 66 -12.42 3.35 1.07
N HIS A 67 -11.19 3.62 1.50
CA HIS A 67 -10.04 3.69 0.61
C HIS A 67 -9.23 2.40 0.76
N ARG A 68 -8.64 1.97 -0.33
CA ARG A 68 -7.80 0.77 -0.35
C ARG A 68 -6.51 1.09 -1.07
N THR A 69 -5.40 0.61 -0.52
CA THR A 69 -4.08 0.70 -1.19
C THR A 69 -3.57 -0.71 -1.36
N ILE A 70 -3.14 -1.05 -2.56
CA ILE A 70 -2.53 -2.36 -2.81
C ILE A 70 -1.06 -2.28 -2.45
N VAL A 71 -0.61 -3.21 -1.62
CA VAL A 71 0.71 -3.19 -1.00
C VAL A 71 1.44 -4.48 -1.33
N PHE A 72 2.72 -4.36 -1.67
CA PHE A 72 3.57 -5.50 -1.95
C PHE A 72 4.68 -5.60 -0.90
N ALA A 73 4.82 -6.78 -0.29
CA ALA A 73 5.92 -7.05 0.65
C ALA A 73 7.14 -7.41 -0.20
N ILE A 74 8.17 -6.54 -0.15
CA ILE A 74 9.30 -6.62 -1.09
C ILE A 74 10.22 -7.78 -0.76
N ASP A 75 10.48 -7.99 0.53
CA ASP A 75 11.58 -8.85 0.97
C ASP A 75 11.12 -10.11 1.70
N SER A 76 9.83 -10.45 1.65
CA SER A 76 9.32 -11.64 2.30
C SER A 76 7.97 -12.00 1.71
N PHE A 77 7.63 -13.29 1.74
CA PHE A 77 6.28 -13.73 1.37
C PHE A 77 5.26 -13.40 2.45
N SER A 78 5.72 -13.13 3.67
CA SER A 78 4.84 -12.81 4.79
C SER A 78 4.94 -11.33 5.10
N PHE A 79 3.78 -10.66 5.19
CA PHE A 79 3.75 -9.25 5.56
C PHE A 79 4.36 -9.04 6.94
N ILE A 80 4.07 -9.95 7.88
CA ILE A 80 4.56 -9.81 9.25
C ILE A 80 6.08 -9.80 9.28
N GLU A 81 6.70 -10.63 8.47
CA GLU A 81 8.17 -10.74 8.47
C GLU A 81 8.83 -9.75 7.54
N SER A 82 8.07 -9.09 6.69
CA SER A 82 8.64 -8.15 5.73
C SER A 82 9.14 -6.90 6.44
N LYS A 83 10.29 -6.41 6.02
CA LYS A 83 10.87 -5.17 6.53
C LYS A 83 10.75 -4.04 5.54
N ARG A 84 10.33 -4.31 4.31
CA ARG A 84 10.15 -3.30 3.26
C ARG A 84 8.89 -3.61 2.49
N VAL A 85 8.05 -2.59 2.34
CA VAL A 85 6.80 -2.73 1.62
C VAL A 85 6.63 -1.57 0.64
N LEU A 86 5.99 -1.84 -0.48
CA LEU A 86 5.77 -0.87 -1.54
C LEU A 86 4.27 -0.64 -1.69
N PHE A 87 3.86 0.61 -1.54
CA PHE A 87 2.48 1.02 -1.78
C PHE A 87 2.32 1.27 -3.27
N LEU A 88 1.46 0.49 -3.92
CA LEU A 88 1.34 0.51 -5.39
C LEU A 88 0.28 1.50 -5.85
N ASN A 89 -0.98 1.11 -5.87
CA ASN A 89 -2.06 2.01 -6.26
C ASN A 89 -3.13 2.02 -5.19
N ALA A 90 -3.77 3.18 -5.05
CA ALA A 90 -4.86 3.36 -4.11
C ALA A 90 -6.12 3.74 -4.87
N PHE A 91 -7.27 3.43 -4.27
CA PHE A 91 -8.55 3.71 -4.91
C PHE A 91 -9.66 3.81 -3.87
N LEU A 92 -10.73 4.49 -4.24
CA LEU A 92 -11.94 4.55 -3.43
C LEU A 92 -12.77 3.32 -3.73
N LYS A 93 -13.00 2.50 -2.71
CA LYS A 93 -13.71 1.24 -2.90
C LYS A 93 -15.20 1.50 -3.10
N LYS A 94 -15.74 0.99 -4.20
CA LYS A 94 -17.16 1.09 -4.50
C LYS A 94 -17.81 -0.28 -4.64
N SER A 95 -17.06 -1.29 -5.09
CA SER A 95 -17.56 -2.64 -5.21
C SER A 95 -16.40 -3.61 -5.25
N THR A 96 -16.70 -4.89 -5.01
CA THR A 96 -15.66 -5.92 -5.07
C THR A 96 -15.18 -6.16 -6.49
N LYS A 97 -15.97 -5.76 -7.50
CA LYS A 97 -15.57 -5.94 -8.89
C LYS A 97 -14.34 -5.13 -9.26
N GLN A 98 -14.08 -4.04 -8.53
CA GLN A 98 -12.92 -3.19 -8.79
C GLN A 98 -11.61 -3.93 -8.59
N TYR A 99 -11.57 -4.91 -7.68
CA TYR A 99 -10.31 -5.51 -7.27
C TYR A 99 -9.57 -6.17 -8.42
N LYS A 100 -10.27 -6.81 -9.34
CA LYS A 100 -9.62 -7.45 -10.47
C LYS A 100 -8.82 -6.44 -11.29
N GLY A 101 -9.43 -5.29 -11.58
CA GLY A 101 -8.76 -4.23 -12.34
C GLY A 101 -7.65 -3.57 -11.55
N GLU A 102 -7.88 -3.33 -10.26
CA GLU A 102 -6.87 -2.68 -9.43
C GLU A 102 -5.66 -3.58 -9.22
N ILE A 103 -5.88 -4.89 -9.08
CA ILE A 103 -4.78 -5.84 -8.95
C ILE A 103 -3.97 -5.88 -10.25
N ALA A 104 -4.64 -5.85 -11.40
CA ALA A 104 -3.95 -5.80 -12.68
C ALA A 104 -3.10 -4.54 -12.80
N THR A 105 -3.63 -3.40 -12.35
CA THR A 105 -2.88 -2.15 -12.32
C THR A 105 -1.67 -2.28 -11.40
N ALA A 106 -1.87 -2.87 -10.23
CA ALA A 106 -0.79 -3.06 -9.27
C ALA A 106 0.35 -3.89 -9.87
N ARG A 107 0.02 -4.94 -10.63
CA ARG A 107 1.05 -5.76 -11.26
C ARG A 107 1.83 -4.99 -12.30
N LYS A 108 1.17 -4.12 -13.06
CA LYS A 108 1.87 -3.27 -14.03
C LYS A 108 2.83 -2.32 -13.32
N ILE A 109 2.38 -1.71 -12.23
CA ILE A 109 3.22 -0.81 -11.46
C ILE A 109 4.41 -1.57 -10.90
N LEU A 110 4.17 -2.73 -10.31
CA LEU A 110 5.23 -3.54 -9.73
C LEU A 110 6.25 -3.95 -10.79
N ASN A 111 5.78 -4.38 -11.96
CA ASN A 111 6.69 -4.76 -13.03
C ASN A 111 7.56 -3.60 -13.45
N ARG A 112 7.00 -2.40 -13.49
CA ARG A 112 7.79 -1.22 -13.84
C ARG A 112 8.92 -1.02 -12.85
N TYR A 113 8.65 -1.19 -11.54
CA TYR A 113 9.68 -1.05 -10.52
C TYR A 113 10.73 -2.15 -10.62
N ILE A 114 10.31 -3.38 -10.89
CA ILE A 114 11.24 -4.48 -11.02
C ILE A 114 12.14 -4.29 -12.25
N GLU A 115 11.56 -3.93 -13.38
CA GLU A 115 12.32 -3.82 -14.64
C GLU A 115 13.08 -2.52 -14.74
N GLY A 116 12.50 -1.44 -14.26
CA GLY A 116 13.10 -0.12 -14.38
C GLY A 116 13.85 0.35 -13.16
N GLY A 117 13.83 -0.44 -12.08
CA GLY A 117 14.38 0.01 -10.80
C GLY A 117 15.82 0.36 -10.85
N GLN A 118 16.60 -0.34 -11.67
CA GLN A 118 18.01 -0.07 -11.78
C GLN A 118 18.27 1.27 -12.47
N GLU A 119 17.42 1.62 -13.42
CA GLU A 119 17.54 2.93 -14.07
C GLU A 119 17.21 4.04 -13.09
N ASP A 120 16.21 3.84 -12.26
CA ASP A 120 15.84 4.81 -11.25
C ASP A 120 16.98 5.01 -10.26
N ASP A 121 17.67 3.96 -9.90
CA ASP A 121 18.78 4.03 -8.96
C ASP A 121 19.94 4.85 -9.52
N LYS A 122 20.04 4.94 -10.82
CA LYS A 122 21.12 5.67 -11.45
C LYS A 122 20.86 7.15 -11.55
N ALA A 123 19.63 7.55 -11.39
CA ALA A 123 19.21 8.94 -11.54
C ALA A 123 19.76 9.84 -10.44
#